data_93d736f396e03263a7c87dabe3293d43
#
_entry.id   93d736f396e03263a7c87dabe3293d43
#
_cell.length_a   1.000
_cell.length_b   1.000
_cell.length_c   1.000
_cell.angle_alpha   90.00
_cell.angle_beta   90.00
_cell.angle_gamma   90.00
#
_symmetry.space_group_name_H-M   'P 1'
#
loop_
_entity.id
_entity.type
_entity.pdbx_description
1 polymer ?
#
loop_
_entity_poly.entity_id
_entity_poly.type
_entity_poly.pdbx_seq_one_letter_code
_entity_poly.pdbx_strand_id
1 'polypeptide(L)'
;LDIYITSPDLTSVVVNGSGDFKGQGKIDSDNLSLTVLGSGDISLYDVICDNLYAKMNGSGDVEIKQLRCSAAKYELVGSGDISVRQDRVRATDISLKGSGDFKGYLQDCGKVKCNLVGSGDIRLSGTAVSLEKSKIGSGTINAAQLRVNR
;
A
#
# COMPACT_ATOMS: atom_id res chain seq x y z
N LEU A 1 20.95 -1.36 -7.96
CA LEU A 1 20.42 -1.57 -9.30
C LEU A 1 19.00 -1.00 -9.38
N ASP A 2 18.79 -0.02 -10.24
CA ASP A 2 17.48 0.59 -10.44
C ASP A 2 16.85 0.05 -11.73
N ILE A 3 15.58 -0.29 -11.67
CA ILE A 3 14.82 -0.76 -12.82
C ILE A 3 13.71 0.24 -13.12
N TYR A 4 13.66 0.74 -14.36
CA TYR A 4 12.65 1.69 -14.82
C TYR A 4 11.80 1.02 -15.90
N ILE A 5 10.48 0.98 -15.69
CA ILE A 5 9.56 0.35 -16.63
C ILE A 5 8.39 1.29 -16.91
N THR A 6 7.99 1.36 -18.19
CA THR A 6 6.83 2.12 -18.65
C THR A 6 5.82 1.23 -19.37
N SER A 7 5.66 -0.01 -18.93
CA SER A 7 4.76 -0.95 -19.57
C SER A 7 3.35 -0.86 -19.00
N PRO A 8 2.29 -0.65 -19.80
CA PRO A 8 0.93 -0.61 -19.29
C PRO A 8 0.38 -1.98 -18.88
N ASP A 9 0.98 -3.07 -19.34
CA ASP A 9 0.46 -4.43 -19.09
C ASP A 9 1.21 -5.17 -17.99
N LEU A 10 1.77 -4.44 -17.03
CA LEU A 10 2.53 -5.05 -15.96
C LEU A 10 1.59 -5.75 -14.97
N THR A 11 1.83 -7.02 -14.67
CA THR A 11 0.99 -7.83 -13.77
C THR A 11 1.68 -8.18 -12.46
N SER A 12 3.00 -8.18 -12.42
CA SER A 12 3.74 -8.56 -11.21
C SER A 12 5.11 -7.90 -11.18
N VAL A 13 5.46 -7.37 -10.03
CA VAL A 13 6.79 -6.83 -9.76
C VAL A 13 7.34 -7.50 -8.51
N VAL A 14 8.50 -8.11 -8.63
CA VAL A 14 9.20 -8.69 -7.49
C VAL A 14 10.56 -8.04 -7.38
N VAL A 15 10.81 -7.38 -6.25
CA VAL A 15 12.13 -6.83 -5.92
C VAL A 15 12.73 -7.72 -4.84
N ASN A 16 13.79 -8.42 -5.20
CA ASN A 16 14.48 -9.32 -4.28
C ASN A 16 15.89 -8.79 -4.07
N GLY A 17 16.22 -8.48 -2.81
CA GLY A 17 17.50 -7.91 -2.45
C GLY A 17 17.41 -6.41 -2.25
N SER A 18 18.41 -5.65 -2.73
CA SER A 18 18.53 -4.21 -2.50
C SER A 18 18.34 -3.33 -3.72
N GLY A 19 17.88 -3.91 -4.83
CA GLY A 19 17.56 -3.12 -6.03
C GLY A 19 16.28 -2.35 -5.89
N ASP A 20 16.10 -1.29 -6.73
CA ASP A 20 14.91 -0.47 -6.73
C ASP A 20 14.15 -0.64 -8.03
N PHE A 21 12.82 -0.60 -7.94
CA PHE A 21 11.95 -0.62 -9.10
C PHE A 21 11.20 0.71 -9.17
N LYS A 22 11.28 1.37 -10.32
CA LYS A 22 10.55 2.63 -10.55
C LYS A 22 9.68 2.51 -11.78
N GLY A 23 8.38 2.66 -11.59
CA GLY A 23 7.44 2.72 -12.69
C GLY A 23 7.19 4.17 -13.07
N GLN A 24 7.56 4.53 -14.30
CA GLN A 24 7.31 5.86 -14.84
C GLN A 24 6.12 5.78 -15.80
N GLY A 25 5.18 6.69 -15.62
CA GLY A 25 3.97 6.70 -16.41
C GLY A 25 2.86 5.87 -15.77
N LYS A 26 1.91 5.48 -16.60
CA LYS A 26 0.68 4.84 -16.15
C LYS A 26 0.75 3.34 -16.32
N ILE A 27 0.40 2.61 -15.26
CA ILE A 27 0.26 1.15 -15.30
C ILE A 27 -1.23 0.84 -15.27
N ASP A 28 -1.71 0.11 -16.28
CA ASP A 28 -3.10 -0.31 -16.39
C ASP A 28 -3.14 -1.83 -16.48
N SER A 29 -3.62 -2.48 -15.45
CA SER A 29 -3.59 -3.93 -15.34
C SER A 29 -4.84 -4.41 -14.63
N ASP A 30 -5.28 -5.63 -14.91
CA ASP A 30 -6.41 -6.20 -14.18
C ASP A 30 -6.01 -6.58 -12.76
N ASN A 31 -4.90 -7.30 -12.62
CA ASN A 31 -4.37 -7.69 -11.32
C ASN A 31 -2.89 -7.32 -11.26
N LEU A 32 -2.53 -6.53 -10.26
CA LEU A 32 -1.14 -6.13 -10.07
C LEU A 32 -0.64 -6.66 -8.72
N SER A 33 0.47 -7.37 -8.75
CA SER A 33 1.12 -7.90 -7.55
C SER A 33 2.49 -7.26 -7.39
N LEU A 34 2.72 -6.66 -6.24
CA LEU A 34 3.99 -6.03 -5.88
C LEU A 34 4.58 -6.79 -4.70
N THR A 35 5.81 -7.24 -4.84
CA THR A 35 6.48 -7.98 -3.77
C THR A 35 7.88 -7.42 -3.56
N VAL A 36 8.20 -7.06 -2.33
CA VAL A 36 9.55 -6.64 -1.94
C VAL A 36 10.06 -7.62 -0.89
N LEU A 37 11.17 -8.27 -1.22
CA LEU A 37 11.88 -9.17 -0.32
C LEU A 37 13.27 -8.61 -0.09
N GLY A 38 13.52 -8.04 1.08
CA GLY A 38 14.81 -7.43 1.41
C GLY A 38 14.69 -5.94 1.65
N SER A 39 15.65 -5.16 1.16
CA SER A 39 15.73 -3.72 1.41
C SER A 39 15.55 -2.85 0.17
N GLY A 40 15.13 -3.43 -0.94
CA GLY A 40 14.85 -2.65 -2.15
C GLY A 40 13.54 -1.87 -2.05
N ASP A 41 13.34 -0.93 -2.98
CA ASP A 41 12.20 -0.03 -2.99
C ASP A 41 11.39 -0.19 -4.27
N ILE A 42 10.07 0.00 -4.16
CA ILE A 42 9.18 0.11 -5.31
C ILE A 42 8.54 1.49 -5.29
N SER A 43 8.65 2.20 -6.41
CA SER A 43 8.03 3.51 -6.58
C SER A 43 7.22 3.52 -7.87
N LEU A 44 5.91 3.77 -7.76
CA LEU A 44 5.00 3.81 -8.90
C LEU A 44 4.33 5.18 -8.98
N TYR A 45 4.18 5.69 -10.20
CA TYR A 45 3.61 7.01 -10.41
C TYR A 45 2.07 6.98 -10.50
N ASP A 46 1.52 6.13 -11.38
CA ASP A 46 0.08 6.07 -11.60
C ASP A 46 -0.31 4.62 -11.90
N VAL A 47 -1.21 4.07 -11.08
CA VAL A 47 -1.62 2.68 -11.20
C VAL A 47 -3.14 2.60 -11.30
N ILE A 48 -3.63 1.93 -12.34
CA ILE A 48 -5.04 1.58 -12.49
C ILE A 48 -5.13 0.07 -12.60
N CYS A 49 -5.90 -0.55 -11.72
CA CYS A 49 -6.10 -1.99 -11.76
C CYS A 49 -7.44 -2.36 -11.11
N ASP A 50 -7.86 -3.59 -11.28
CA ASP A 50 -9.02 -4.10 -10.57
C ASP A 50 -8.62 -4.55 -9.17
N ASN A 51 -7.51 -5.27 -9.06
CA ASN A 51 -7.00 -5.75 -7.78
C ASN A 51 -5.52 -5.43 -7.65
N LEU A 52 -5.15 -4.89 -6.48
CA LEU A 52 -3.76 -4.65 -6.13
C LEU A 52 -3.40 -5.50 -4.91
N TYR A 53 -2.31 -6.22 -4.99
CA TYR A 53 -1.72 -6.91 -3.86
C TYR A 53 -0.28 -6.41 -3.69
N ALA A 54 -0.01 -5.77 -2.55
CA ALA A 54 1.32 -5.29 -2.23
C ALA A 54 1.81 -6.01 -0.98
N LYS A 55 2.92 -6.72 -1.13
CA LYS A 55 3.53 -7.46 -0.03
C LYS A 55 4.96 -7.00 0.16
N MET A 56 5.29 -6.60 1.38
CA MET A 56 6.64 -6.21 1.73
C MET A 56 7.13 -7.08 2.89
N ASN A 57 8.29 -7.68 2.71
CA ASN A 57 8.95 -8.44 3.75
C ASN A 57 10.40 -7.94 3.83
N GLY A 58 10.70 -7.18 4.86
CA GLY A 58 12.01 -6.60 5.05
C GLY A 58 11.96 -5.13 5.43
N SER A 59 12.92 -4.34 4.97
CA SER A 59 13.08 -2.94 5.35
C SER A 59 13.03 -1.95 4.17
N GLY A 60 12.65 -2.40 2.99
CA GLY A 60 12.45 -1.51 1.86
C GLY A 60 11.17 -0.69 1.96
N ASP A 61 10.91 0.13 0.95
CA ASP A 61 9.75 1.01 0.91
C ASP A 61 8.93 0.78 -0.35
N VAL A 62 7.61 0.93 -0.23
CA VAL A 62 6.71 0.95 -1.38
C VAL A 62 6.00 2.29 -1.41
N GLU A 63 6.08 2.99 -2.54
CA GLU A 63 5.38 4.26 -2.74
C GLU A 63 4.56 4.19 -4.02
N ILE A 64 3.26 4.48 -3.91
CA ILE A 64 2.37 4.62 -5.06
C ILE A 64 1.76 6.02 -4.98
N LYS A 65 2.09 6.86 -5.95
CA LYS A 65 1.66 8.26 -5.94
C LYS A 65 0.18 8.43 -6.29
N GLN A 66 -0.35 7.55 -7.13
CA GLN A 66 -1.76 7.58 -7.50
C GLN A 66 -2.24 6.16 -7.78
N LEU A 67 -3.26 5.70 -7.06
CA LEU A 67 -3.81 4.37 -7.23
C LEU A 67 -5.32 4.45 -7.44
N ARG A 68 -5.80 3.81 -8.49
CA ARG A 68 -7.22 3.58 -8.73
C ARG A 68 -7.44 2.09 -8.94
N CYS A 69 -8.19 1.47 -8.06
CA CYS A 69 -8.52 0.05 -8.22
C CYS A 69 -9.83 -0.26 -7.50
N SER A 70 -10.34 -1.45 -7.71
CA SER A 70 -11.54 -1.89 -7.00
C SER A 70 -11.20 -2.39 -5.62
N ALA A 71 -10.11 -3.15 -5.49
CA ALA A 71 -9.67 -3.69 -4.21
C ALA A 71 -8.16 -3.59 -4.07
N ALA A 72 -7.69 -3.21 -2.90
CA ALA A 72 -6.27 -3.13 -2.60
C ALA A 72 -5.98 -3.88 -1.30
N LYS A 73 -4.94 -4.70 -1.33
CA LYS A 73 -4.50 -5.43 -0.16
C LYS A 73 -3.01 -5.17 0.06
N TYR A 74 -2.68 -4.75 1.27
CA TYR A 74 -1.31 -4.44 1.65
C TYR A 74 -0.89 -5.35 2.80
N GLU A 75 0.25 -6.00 2.66
CA GLU A 75 0.88 -6.74 3.74
C GLU A 75 2.28 -6.21 3.94
N LEU A 76 2.55 -5.73 5.14
CA LEU A 76 3.87 -5.25 5.52
C LEU A 76 4.36 -6.08 6.70
N VAL A 77 5.47 -6.79 6.49
CA VAL A 77 6.12 -7.56 7.53
C VAL A 77 7.56 -7.04 7.66
N GLY A 78 7.91 -6.53 8.83
CA GLY A 78 9.24 -6.01 9.08
C GLY A 78 9.23 -4.54 9.44
N SER A 79 10.24 -3.79 8.99
CA SER A 79 10.42 -2.38 9.36
C SER A 79 10.38 -1.41 8.18
N GLY A 80 9.98 -1.87 7.00
CA GLY A 80 9.82 -0.98 5.86
C GLY A 80 8.56 -0.15 5.93
N ASP A 81 8.37 0.74 4.95
CA ASP A 81 7.24 1.66 4.91
C ASP A 81 6.45 1.50 3.61
N ILE A 82 5.13 1.65 3.70
CA ILE A 82 4.26 1.73 2.54
C ILE A 82 3.55 3.08 2.56
N SER A 83 3.63 3.80 1.45
CA SER A 83 2.94 5.07 1.27
C SER A 83 2.12 5.01 -0.01
N VAL A 84 0.81 5.27 0.09
CA VAL A 84 -0.07 5.17 -1.05
C VAL A 84 -1.13 6.26 -1.02
N ARG A 85 -1.47 6.74 -2.21
CA ARG A 85 -2.59 7.66 -2.40
C ARG A 85 -3.65 6.95 -3.23
N GLN A 86 -4.80 6.69 -2.64
CA GLN A 86 -5.89 5.94 -3.26
C GLN A 86 -7.05 6.85 -3.64
N ASP A 87 -7.62 6.60 -4.81
CA ASP A 87 -8.81 7.29 -5.28
C ASP A 87 -9.88 6.25 -5.64
N ARG A 88 -11.01 6.32 -4.97
CA ARG A 88 -12.20 5.48 -5.24
C ARG A 88 -11.95 3.97 -5.15
N VAL A 89 -11.13 3.55 -4.20
CA VAL A 89 -10.90 2.13 -3.96
C VAL A 89 -12.04 1.59 -3.09
N ARG A 90 -12.77 0.59 -3.58
CA ARG A 90 -13.96 0.08 -2.89
C ARG A 90 -13.65 -0.67 -1.62
N ALA A 91 -12.56 -1.42 -1.61
CA ALA A 91 -12.16 -2.20 -0.45
C ALA A 91 -10.65 -2.10 -0.28
N THR A 92 -10.21 -1.82 0.93
CA THR A 92 -8.81 -1.72 1.28
C THR A 92 -8.55 -2.59 2.51
N ASP A 93 -7.58 -3.50 2.42
CA ASP A 93 -7.18 -4.36 3.51
C ASP A 93 -5.70 -4.09 3.81
N ILE A 94 -5.41 -3.63 5.02
CA ILE A 94 -4.07 -3.28 5.45
C ILE A 94 -3.67 -4.19 6.61
N SER A 95 -2.57 -4.91 6.44
CA SER A 95 -2.01 -5.77 7.48
C SER A 95 -0.56 -5.36 7.71
N LEU A 96 -0.26 -4.89 8.92
CA LEU A 96 1.06 -4.47 9.32
C LEU A 96 1.53 -5.34 10.48
N LYS A 97 2.64 -6.04 10.27
CA LYS A 97 3.27 -6.84 11.32
C LYS A 97 4.71 -6.36 11.50
N GLY A 98 5.06 -5.89 12.69
CA GLY A 98 6.40 -5.42 12.99
C GLY A 98 6.43 -3.96 13.36
N SER A 99 7.50 -3.26 12.99
CA SER A 99 7.72 -1.86 13.37
C SER A 99 7.73 -0.88 12.20
N GLY A 100 7.36 -1.32 11.01
CA GLY A 100 7.22 -0.42 9.87
C GLY A 100 5.97 0.44 9.95
N ASP A 101 5.81 1.34 8.97
CA ASP A 101 4.72 2.29 8.93
C ASP A 101 3.92 2.16 7.63
N PHE A 102 2.61 2.38 7.73
CA PHE A 102 1.74 2.51 6.57
C PHE A 102 1.12 3.89 6.59
N LYS A 103 1.24 4.61 5.47
CA LYS A 103 0.63 5.91 5.30
C LYS A 103 -0.28 5.87 4.07
N GLY A 104 -1.58 6.07 4.30
CA GLY A 104 -2.57 6.06 3.24
C GLY A 104 -3.35 7.36 3.18
N TYR A 105 -3.42 7.94 1.98
CA TYR A 105 -4.37 9.01 1.69
C TYR A 105 -5.51 8.40 0.88
N LEU A 106 -6.72 8.44 1.43
CA LEU A 106 -7.89 7.80 0.85
C LEU A 106 -8.86 8.88 0.37
N GLN A 107 -9.21 8.85 -0.91
CA GLN A 107 -10.18 9.78 -1.46
C GLN A 107 -11.40 9.00 -1.95
N ASP A 108 -12.53 9.23 -1.33
CA ASP A 108 -13.81 8.58 -1.68
C ASP A 108 -13.69 7.06 -1.72
N CYS A 109 -13.00 6.48 -0.75
CA CYS A 109 -12.82 5.04 -0.67
C CYS A 109 -14.00 4.38 0.03
N GLY A 110 -14.18 3.08 -0.19
CA GLY A 110 -15.21 2.28 0.43
C GLY A 110 -14.80 1.75 1.79
N LYS A 111 -14.88 0.45 1.97
CA LYS A 111 -14.53 -0.20 3.23
C LYS A 111 -13.02 -0.26 3.42
N VAL A 112 -12.56 0.09 4.61
CA VAL A 112 -11.14 0.02 4.96
C VAL A 112 -10.99 -0.86 6.21
N LYS A 113 -10.10 -1.84 6.13
CA LYS A 113 -9.81 -2.74 7.24
C LYS A 113 -8.33 -2.66 7.56
N CYS A 114 -8.01 -2.40 8.82
CA CYS A 114 -6.64 -2.27 9.29
C CYS A 114 -6.35 -3.27 10.40
N ASN A 115 -5.30 -4.05 10.23
CA ASN A 115 -4.77 -4.92 11.27
C ASN A 115 -3.33 -4.53 11.56
N LEU A 116 -3.05 -4.22 12.82
CA LEU A 116 -1.71 -3.85 13.26
C LEU A 116 -1.27 -4.80 14.36
N VAL A 117 -0.16 -5.49 14.14
CA VAL A 117 0.47 -6.34 15.15
C VAL A 117 1.91 -5.86 15.32
N GLY A 118 2.22 -5.34 16.50
CA GLY A 118 3.57 -4.86 16.81
C GLY A 118 3.61 -3.40 17.21
N SER A 119 4.72 -2.72 16.91
CA SER A 119 4.96 -1.35 17.32
C SER A 119 4.99 -0.34 16.18
N GLY A 120 4.65 -0.75 14.97
CA GLY A 120 4.55 0.18 13.85
C GLY A 120 3.31 1.05 13.92
N ASP A 121 3.16 1.94 12.93
CA ASP A 121 2.05 2.88 12.87
C ASP A 121 1.31 2.78 11.54
N ILE A 122 -0.02 2.95 11.61
CA ILE A 122 -0.86 3.10 10.42
C ILE A 122 -1.48 4.49 10.51
N ARG A 123 -1.28 5.31 9.46
CA ARG A 123 -1.87 6.64 9.37
C ARG A 123 -2.77 6.73 8.16
N LEU A 124 -4.01 7.13 8.38
CA LEU A 124 -5.00 7.26 7.32
C LEU A 124 -5.57 8.66 7.32
N SER A 125 -5.77 9.20 6.11
CA SER A 125 -6.40 10.51 5.92
C SER A 125 -7.31 10.46 4.69
N GLY A 126 -8.20 11.42 4.57
CA GLY A 126 -9.12 11.52 3.45
C GLY A 126 -10.53 11.12 3.81
N THR A 127 -11.20 10.37 2.94
CA THR A 127 -12.60 9.95 3.13
C THR A 127 -12.80 8.48 2.80
N ALA A 128 -13.62 7.79 3.62
CA ALA A 128 -13.98 6.40 3.41
C ALA A 128 -15.42 6.15 3.87
N VAL A 129 -16.03 5.08 3.42
CA VAL A 129 -17.39 4.71 3.84
C VAL A 129 -17.38 4.07 5.22
N SER A 130 -16.41 3.20 5.49
CA SER A 130 -16.32 2.53 6.79
C SER A 130 -14.87 2.19 7.11
N LEU A 131 -14.59 2.06 8.40
CA LEU A 131 -13.25 1.73 8.88
C LEU A 131 -13.36 0.70 9.98
N GLU A 132 -12.64 -0.41 9.83
CA GLU A 132 -12.43 -1.41 10.86
C GLU A 132 -10.98 -1.38 11.31
N LYS A 133 -10.75 -1.36 12.61
CA LYS A 133 -9.40 -1.33 13.18
C LYS A 133 -9.21 -2.46 14.16
N SER A 134 -8.10 -3.15 14.05
CA SER A 134 -7.67 -4.17 15.01
C SER A 134 -6.19 -3.96 15.31
N LYS A 135 -5.85 -3.87 16.59
CA LYS A 135 -4.48 -3.59 17.01
C LYS A 135 -4.08 -4.50 18.16
N ILE A 136 -2.90 -5.09 18.01
CA ILE A 136 -2.24 -5.87 19.06
C ILE A 136 -0.81 -5.33 19.19
N GLY A 137 -0.44 -4.85 20.38
CA GLY A 137 0.89 -4.31 20.65
C GLY A 137 0.87 -2.82 20.95
N SER A 138 2.03 -2.18 20.88
CA SER A 138 2.22 -0.79 21.26
C SER A 138 2.15 0.21 20.11
N GLY A 139 1.95 -0.26 18.89
CA GLY A 139 1.80 0.62 17.73
C GLY A 139 0.51 1.41 17.76
N THR A 140 0.31 2.24 16.75
CA THR A 140 -0.84 3.16 16.68
C THR A 140 -1.52 3.06 15.33
N ILE A 141 -2.86 3.02 15.33
CA ILE A 141 -3.65 3.24 14.14
C ILE A 141 -4.27 4.64 14.27
N ASN A 142 -3.79 5.58 13.48
CA ASN A 142 -4.22 6.97 13.53
C ASN A 142 -5.08 7.27 12.32
N ALA A 143 -6.38 7.43 12.53
CA ALA A 143 -7.34 7.80 11.50
C ALA A 143 -8.06 9.11 11.84
N ALA A 144 -7.40 9.98 12.62
CA ALA A 144 -8.00 11.25 13.02
C ALA A 144 -8.25 12.18 11.83
N GLN A 145 -7.46 12.06 10.77
CA GLN A 145 -7.62 12.84 9.55
C GLN A 145 -8.52 12.14 8.52
N LEU A 146 -9.04 10.97 8.84
CA LEU A 146 -9.92 10.22 7.95
C LEU A 146 -11.38 10.51 8.32
N ARG A 147 -12.13 10.95 7.34
CA ARG A 147 -13.56 11.20 7.49
C ARG A 147 -14.32 9.96 7.05
N VAL A 148 -15.06 9.34 7.98
CA VAL A 148 -15.84 8.15 7.69
C VAL A 148 -17.31 8.55 7.53
N ASN A 149 -17.84 8.32 6.35
CA ASN A 149 -19.24 8.61 6.03
C ASN A 149 -20.05 7.32 6.09
N ARG A 150 -21.12 7.34 6.86
CA ARG A 150 -22.04 6.21 6.94
C ARG A 150 -23.32 6.51 6.19
#